data_06c412ac67a6329e753669fa55a7a928
#
_entry.id   06c412ac67a6329e753669fa55a7a928
#
_cell.length_a   1.000
_cell.length_b   1.000
_cell.length_c   1.000
_cell.angle_alpha   90.00
_cell.angle_beta   90.00
_cell.angle_gamma   90.00
#
_symmetry.space_group_name_H-M   'P 1'
#
loop_
_entity.id
_entity.type
_entity.pdbx_description
1 polymer ?
#
loop_
_entity_poly.entity_id
_entity_poly.type
_entity_poly.pdbx_seq_one_letter_code
_entity_poly.pdbx_strand_id
1 'polypeptide(L)'
;MNEEFVPKMNCRFRIRQDLNGFLGFFQGKGVLTFNEVGAFIVKQMTGEKNLQGIGQSVKDAFPKVENPKDEVLSIAVQLRESGFF
;
A
#
# COMPACT_ATOMS: atom_id res chain seq x y z
N MET A 1 13.92 -3.80 -2.05
CA MET A 1 13.55 -2.75 -1.10
C MET A 1 13.73 -3.26 0.33
N ASN A 2 14.33 -2.46 1.19
CA ASN A 2 14.65 -2.85 2.56
C ASN A 2 13.40 -2.81 3.44
N GLU A 3 13.22 -3.82 4.31
CA GLU A 3 12.07 -3.89 5.23
C GLU A 3 12.05 -2.73 6.25
N GLU A 4 13.19 -2.11 6.48
CA GLU A 4 13.28 -0.96 7.39
C GLU A 4 12.82 0.34 6.75
N PHE A 5 12.58 0.33 5.43
CA PHE A 5 12.07 1.49 4.73
C PHE A 5 10.71 1.91 5.29
N VAL A 6 10.55 3.21 5.55
CA VAL A 6 9.31 3.78 6.09
C VAL A 6 8.62 4.56 4.97
N PRO A 7 7.63 3.95 4.31
CA PRO A 7 6.96 4.63 3.21
C PRO A 7 6.01 5.70 3.70
N LYS A 8 5.95 6.80 2.95
CA LYS A 8 5.00 7.87 3.22
C LYS A 8 4.40 8.33 1.91
N MET A 9 3.11 8.11 1.76
CA MET A 9 2.39 8.55 0.59
C MET A 9 2.21 10.07 0.60
N ASN A 10 2.18 10.67 -0.58
CA ASN A 10 1.91 12.08 -0.71
C ASN A 10 0.51 12.39 -0.16
N CYS A 11 0.37 13.52 0.52
CA CYS A 11 -0.91 13.92 1.13
C CYS A 11 -2.03 14.14 0.11
N ARG A 12 -1.69 14.29 -1.17
CA ARG A 12 -2.67 14.44 -2.25
C ARG A 12 -3.11 13.10 -2.84
N PHE A 13 -2.50 12.00 -2.41
CA PHE A 13 -2.93 10.68 -2.84
C PHE A 13 -4.29 10.36 -2.23
N ARG A 14 -5.18 9.83 -3.05
CA ARG A 14 -6.55 9.48 -2.63
C ARG A 14 -6.85 8.04 -3.00
N ILE A 15 -7.57 7.35 -2.13
CA ILE A 15 -8.11 6.03 -2.40
C ILE A 15 -9.62 6.14 -2.38
N ARG A 16 -10.25 5.57 -3.40
CA ARG A 16 -11.70 5.54 -3.52
C ARG A 16 -12.16 4.09 -3.70
N GLN A 17 -13.18 3.70 -2.98
CA GLN A 17 -13.81 2.39 -3.16
C GLN A 17 -14.63 2.39 -4.44
N ASP A 18 -14.50 1.30 -5.21
CA ASP A 18 -15.24 1.10 -6.44
C ASP A 18 -15.91 -0.27 -6.38
N LEU A 19 -16.76 -0.57 -7.37
CA LEU A 19 -17.49 -1.84 -7.43
C LEU A 19 -16.57 -3.05 -7.47
N ASN A 20 -15.41 -2.92 -8.10
CA ASN A 20 -14.46 -4.01 -8.29
C ASN A 20 -13.22 -3.92 -7.40
N GLY A 21 -13.27 -3.06 -6.37
CA GLY A 21 -12.12 -2.91 -5.48
C GLY A 21 -11.89 -1.45 -5.11
N PHE A 22 -10.62 -1.06 -5.13
CA PHE A 22 -10.23 0.29 -4.73
C PHE A 22 -9.36 0.92 -5.81
N LEU A 23 -9.61 2.21 -6.05
CA LEU A 23 -8.82 3.00 -6.98
C LEU A 23 -7.97 3.99 -6.19
N GLY A 24 -6.68 4.05 -6.53
CA GLY A 24 -5.80 5.04 -5.97
C GLY A 24 -5.42 6.06 -7.03
N PHE A 25 -5.52 7.34 -6.73
CA PHE A 25 -5.10 8.37 -7.66
C PHE A 25 -4.27 9.44 -6.99
N PHE A 26 -3.36 9.95 -7.79
CA PHE A 26 -2.54 11.09 -7.47
C PHE A 26 -2.52 11.96 -8.72
N GLN A 27 -2.70 13.25 -8.53
CA GLN A 27 -2.79 14.20 -9.64
C GLN A 27 -1.60 14.05 -10.60
N GLY A 28 -1.88 13.82 -11.87
CA GLY A 28 -0.87 13.70 -12.90
C GLY A 28 -0.17 12.34 -13.00
N LYS A 29 -0.52 11.38 -12.14
CA LYS A 29 0.16 10.07 -12.11
C LYS A 29 -0.68 8.91 -12.63
N GLY A 30 -1.93 9.16 -12.99
CA GLY A 30 -2.81 8.09 -13.44
C GLY A 30 -3.50 7.41 -12.28
N VAL A 31 -4.10 6.26 -12.57
CA VAL A 31 -4.91 5.51 -11.61
C VAL A 31 -4.32 4.12 -11.39
N LEU A 32 -4.20 3.72 -10.14
CA LEU A 32 -3.81 2.37 -9.76
C LEU A 32 -5.01 1.65 -9.16
N THR A 33 -5.10 0.35 -9.37
CA THR A 33 -6.16 -0.45 -8.79
C THR A 33 -5.60 -1.33 -7.68
N PHE A 34 -6.36 -1.47 -6.60
CA PHE A 34 -5.96 -2.29 -5.45
C PHE A 34 -7.13 -3.18 -5.04
N ASN A 35 -6.80 -4.37 -4.53
CA ASN A 35 -7.79 -5.16 -3.82
C ASN A 35 -7.88 -4.63 -2.37
N GLU A 36 -8.70 -5.28 -1.56
CA GLU A 36 -8.90 -4.87 -0.16
C GLU A 36 -7.60 -4.83 0.62
N VAL A 37 -6.77 -5.85 0.45
CA VAL A 37 -5.47 -5.94 1.14
C VAL A 37 -4.55 -4.82 0.68
N GLY A 38 -4.48 -4.59 -0.63
CA GLY A 38 -3.63 -3.54 -1.18
C GLY A 38 -4.03 -2.16 -0.69
N ALA A 39 -5.33 -1.87 -0.67
CA ALA A 39 -5.83 -0.59 -0.15
C ALA A 39 -5.49 -0.42 1.32
N PHE A 40 -5.63 -1.46 2.13
CA PHE A 40 -5.26 -1.43 3.54
C PHE A 40 -3.77 -1.10 3.69
N ILE A 41 -2.92 -1.75 2.89
CA ILE A 41 -1.48 -1.52 2.93
C ILE A 41 -1.15 -0.06 2.63
N VAL A 42 -1.75 0.50 1.58
CA VAL A 42 -1.48 1.89 1.20
C VAL A 42 -1.90 2.86 2.32
N LYS A 43 -3.02 2.58 2.97
CA LYS A 43 -3.49 3.41 4.09
C LYS A 43 -2.55 3.39 5.29
N GLN A 44 -1.70 2.35 5.41
CA GLN A 44 -0.71 2.25 6.48
C GLN A 44 0.57 3.02 6.16
N MET A 45 0.73 3.51 4.94
CA MET A 45 1.94 4.20 4.51
C MET A 45 1.88 5.68 4.87
N THR A 46 1.93 5.94 6.17
CA THR A 46 1.78 7.29 6.74
C THR A 46 3.09 7.91 7.20
N GLY A 47 4.20 7.20 7.01
CA GLY A 47 5.50 7.65 7.50
C GLY A 47 5.78 7.26 8.95
N GLU A 48 4.90 6.47 9.56
CA GLU A 48 5.04 6.03 10.95
C GLU A 48 5.55 4.61 11.09
N LYS A 49 5.26 3.75 10.08
CA LYS A 49 5.62 2.33 10.12
C LYS A 49 6.56 1.99 8.98
N ASN A 50 7.53 1.12 9.26
CA ASN A 50 8.34 0.55 8.20
C ASN A 50 7.58 -0.59 7.50
N LEU A 51 8.17 -1.16 6.45
CA LEU A 51 7.50 -2.23 5.70
C LEU A 51 7.21 -3.45 6.57
N GLN A 52 8.10 -3.76 7.49
CA GLN A 52 7.90 -4.88 8.41
C GLN A 52 6.69 -4.63 9.32
N GLY A 53 6.56 -3.43 9.86
CA GLY A 53 5.42 -3.06 10.70
C GLY A 53 4.10 -3.09 9.94
N ILE A 54 4.11 -2.65 8.69
CA ILE A 54 2.93 -2.72 7.82
C ILE A 54 2.55 -4.19 7.57
N GLY A 55 3.56 -5.05 7.32
CA GLY A 55 3.31 -6.48 7.14
C GLY A 55 2.66 -7.11 8.36
N GLN A 56 3.09 -6.73 9.56
CA GLN A 56 2.48 -7.21 10.79
C GLN A 56 1.03 -6.74 10.90
N SER A 57 0.75 -5.50 10.52
CA SER A 57 -0.63 -4.98 10.51
C SER A 57 -1.53 -5.75 9.54
N VAL A 58 -0.99 -6.13 8.39
CA VAL A 58 -1.73 -6.95 7.42
C VAL A 58 -2.04 -8.31 8.01
N LYS A 59 -1.07 -8.94 8.65
CA LYS A 59 -1.27 -10.24 9.28
C LYS A 59 -2.36 -10.20 10.34
N ASP A 60 -2.40 -9.13 11.12
CA ASP A 60 -3.40 -8.97 12.17
C ASP A 60 -4.79 -8.72 11.60
N ALA A 61 -4.90 -7.92 10.54
CA ALA A 61 -6.17 -7.55 9.94
C ALA A 61 -6.71 -8.63 8.99
N PHE A 62 -5.82 -9.35 8.32
CA PHE A 62 -6.16 -10.36 7.33
C PHE A 62 -5.42 -11.67 7.64
N PRO A 63 -5.85 -12.41 8.66
CA PRO A 63 -5.11 -13.62 9.10
C PRO A 63 -5.01 -14.70 8.03
N LYS A 64 -5.86 -14.64 7.01
CA LYS A 64 -5.85 -15.62 5.91
C LYS A 64 -4.81 -15.34 4.84
N VAL A 65 -4.16 -14.18 4.87
CA VAL A 65 -3.10 -13.85 3.92
C VAL A 65 -1.87 -14.67 4.30
N GLU A 66 -1.37 -15.47 3.36
CA GLU A 66 -0.26 -16.38 3.64
C GLU A 66 1.08 -15.67 3.78
N ASN A 67 1.32 -14.68 2.93
CA ASN A 67 2.60 -13.97 2.87
C ASN A 67 2.39 -12.46 2.96
N PRO A 68 2.08 -11.92 4.14
CA PRO A 68 1.84 -10.47 4.28
C PRO A 68 3.02 -9.62 3.83
N LYS A 69 4.25 -10.06 4.09
CA LYS A 69 5.45 -9.35 3.66
C LYS A 69 5.51 -9.20 2.15
N ASP A 70 5.22 -10.27 1.42
CA ASP A 70 5.26 -10.27 -0.04
C ASP A 70 4.20 -9.33 -0.61
N GLU A 71 3.02 -9.30 0.01
CA GLU A 71 1.96 -8.37 -0.40
C GLU A 71 2.41 -6.93 -0.20
N VAL A 72 3.00 -6.62 0.95
CA VAL A 72 3.48 -5.27 1.25
C VAL A 72 4.58 -4.86 0.28
N LEU A 73 5.55 -5.75 0.03
CA LEU A 73 6.65 -5.46 -0.89
C LEU A 73 6.15 -5.25 -2.31
N SER A 74 5.20 -6.06 -2.75
CA SER A 74 4.62 -5.93 -4.09
C SER A 74 3.96 -4.57 -4.28
N ILE A 75 3.17 -4.13 -3.31
CA ILE A 75 2.52 -2.83 -3.36
C ILE A 75 3.57 -1.70 -3.31
N ALA A 76 4.57 -1.82 -2.44
CA ALA A 76 5.60 -0.79 -2.31
C ALA A 76 6.40 -0.62 -3.61
N VAL A 77 6.76 -1.73 -4.24
CA VAL A 77 7.49 -1.69 -5.52
C VAL A 77 6.63 -1.06 -6.61
N GLN A 78 5.35 -1.46 -6.68
CA GLN A 78 4.42 -0.90 -7.65
C GLN A 78 4.30 0.62 -7.50
N LEU A 79 4.17 1.10 -6.27
CA LEU A 79 4.04 2.53 -6.00
C LEU A 79 5.34 3.27 -6.32
N ARG A 80 6.49 2.69 -6.00
CA ARG A 80 7.78 3.30 -6.31
C ARG A 80 7.98 3.43 -7.81
N GLU A 81 7.66 2.39 -8.56
CA GLU A 81 7.81 2.40 -10.01
C GLU A 81 6.83 3.36 -10.67
N SER A 82 5.70 3.59 -10.04
CA SER A 82 4.70 4.54 -10.53
C SER A 82 4.98 5.98 -10.10
N GLY A 83 6.03 6.21 -9.32
CA GLY A 83 6.45 7.55 -8.94
C GLY A 83 5.69 8.15 -7.77
N PHE A 84 5.06 7.35 -6.93
CA PHE A 84 4.31 7.85 -5.77
C PHE A 84 5.20 8.09 -4.55
N PHE A 85 6.40 7.55 -4.54
CA PHE A 85 7.42 7.91 -3.55
C PHE A 85 8.83 7.51 -3.99
#